data_375e76124f94003bf75aa5cce7f5796b
#
_entry.id   375e76124f94003bf75aa5cce7f5796b
#
_cell.length_a   1.000
_cell.length_b   1.000
_cell.length_c   1.000
_cell.angle_alpha   90.00
_cell.angle_beta   90.00
_cell.angle_gamma   90.00
#
_symmetry.space_group_name_H-M   'P 1'
#
loop_
_entity.id
_entity.type
_entity.pdbx_description
1 polymer ?
#
loop_
_entity_poly.entity_id
_entity_poly.type
_entity_poly.pdbx_seq_one_letter_code
_entity_poly.pdbx_strand_id
1 'polypeptide(L)'
;MGVQETNTASIYNPATGKALARVREHTMDELGRAVAAARAAQKKWRMVSVRERARYVHGMWRYLSGRAERFADVISQCTGKTRIDALSTEVIPALLAARHYAKQAKRFLRPRRIRGGPPLFFFKQSFLYREPYGVVGIISPWNYPFGIPFHEVISGLLAGNAVILKVATQVQPVGDLFGELCRAVGLPKDLFWYCLLPGAKAGPALLDAGIGKLFFTGSAEVGRLLARQAGERLIPVCLELGGNNPLLVLDDAHLDRAAGGAVWAGMSNCGQSCGRAQRIYVVSKVYERFKAILCKRVAALTQGYAADSSFDIGSLTTTAQYDKIKRQVEGALAAGARIIAMSGTTPAGVPVATGEPAAAGVPVASAEKCPPGGPITTGGPAATAHGLFYPPIVLETDNNELELLKQEVFGPVLILVKVRDTAESVRLANATDMGLTASVWSANQYRAVNTARRIQAGAVTANDHLMSHGMSDTPWGGYKNSGLGRVHGRQGFEEMTQLKVIIRDRLAMLPRSFWWHPHGRRVYRGLLDLVNMLFGKNIRRRLLGTLGFLRLALRSLRRGDNKKAGVWKLTGHAHK
;
A
#
# COMPACT_ATOMS: atom_id res chain seq x y z
N MET A 1 -8.22 -6.13 -43.51
CA MET A 1 -7.31 -6.00 -42.37
C MET A 1 -7.29 -4.52 -41.98
N GLY A 2 -8.13 -4.14 -40.96
CA GLY A 2 -8.16 -2.77 -40.47
C GLY A 2 -6.86 -2.47 -39.74
N VAL A 3 -6.15 -1.45 -40.15
CA VAL A 3 -5.02 -0.88 -39.41
C VAL A 3 -5.58 -0.41 -38.07
N GLN A 4 -5.35 -1.16 -36.97
CA GLN A 4 -5.63 -0.67 -35.63
C GLN A 4 -4.78 0.58 -35.43
N GLU A 5 -5.41 1.75 -35.34
CA GLU A 5 -4.76 2.99 -34.95
C GLU A 5 -4.04 2.75 -33.63
N THR A 6 -2.73 2.76 -33.66
CA THR A 6 -1.89 2.66 -32.47
C THR A 6 -2.02 3.97 -31.70
N ASN A 7 -2.80 3.98 -30.62
CA ASN A 7 -2.89 5.12 -29.71
C ASN A 7 -1.49 5.46 -29.17
N THR A 8 -1.08 6.70 -29.36
CA THR A 8 0.18 7.21 -28.82
C THR A 8 -0.11 8.27 -27.77
N ALA A 9 0.62 8.24 -26.65
CA ALA A 9 0.56 9.26 -25.62
C ALA A 9 1.86 10.06 -25.59
N SER A 10 1.75 11.37 -25.47
CA SER A 10 2.90 12.25 -25.25
C SER A 10 3.09 12.48 -23.75
N ILE A 11 4.32 12.36 -23.29
CA ILE A 11 4.71 12.53 -21.90
C ILE A 11 5.45 13.87 -21.79
N TYR A 12 5.09 14.66 -20.81
CA TYR A 12 5.67 15.98 -20.57
C TYR A 12 6.23 16.09 -19.17
N ASN A 13 7.27 16.89 -19.00
CA ASN A 13 7.73 17.33 -17.69
C ASN A 13 6.72 18.35 -17.13
N PRO A 14 6.06 18.07 -16.00
CA PRO A 14 4.99 18.94 -15.50
C PRO A 14 5.49 20.27 -14.94
N ALA A 15 6.78 20.36 -14.60
CA ALA A 15 7.40 21.59 -14.12
C ALA A 15 7.83 22.54 -15.23
N THR A 16 8.14 22.02 -16.44
CA THR A 16 8.70 22.82 -17.54
C THR A 16 7.85 22.81 -18.79
N GLY A 17 6.85 21.93 -18.89
CA GLY A 17 6.06 21.72 -20.10
C GLY A 17 6.82 21.05 -21.26
N LYS A 18 8.11 20.72 -21.09
CA LYS A 18 8.92 20.10 -22.16
C LYS A 18 8.48 18.66 -22.40
N ALA A 19 8.39 18.27 -23.67
CA ALA A 19 8.13 16.88 -24.07
C ALA A 19 9.31 15.98 -23.65
N LEU A 20 9.02 14.86 -23.01
CA LEU A 20 9.99 13.85 -22.58
C LEU A 20 10.01 12.64 -23.50
N ALA A 21 8.84 12.16 -23.89
CA ALA A 21 8.70 10.97 -24.69
C ALA A 21 7.36 10.95 -25.45
N ARG A 22 7.31 10.22 -26.55
CA ARG A 22 6.08 9.78 -27.19
C ARG A 22 6.04 8.27 -27.16
N VAL A 23 5.00 7.69 -26.57
CA VAL A 23 4.92 6.27 -26.28
C VAL A 23 3.69 5.64 -26.91
N ARG A 24 3.83 4.41 -27.38
CA ARG A 24 2.74 3.62 -27.94
C ARG A 24 2.04 2.84 -26.81
N GLU A 25 0.73 2.94 -26.75
CA GLU A 25 -0.06 2.10 -25.85
C GLU A 25 -0.06 0.64 -26.34
N HIS A 26 -0.04 -0.30 -25.39
CA HIS A 26 -0.18 -1.71 -25.69
C HIS A 26 -1.63 -2.05 -26.03
N THR A 27 -1.83 -3.12 -26.77
CA THR A 27 -3.15 -3.67 -27.09
C THR A 27 -3.57 -4.71 -26.04
N MET A 28 -4.89 -5.04 -26.00
CA MET A 28 -5.40 -6.11 -25.15
C MET A 28 -4.80 -7.47 -25.51
N ASP A 29 -4.58 -7.72 -26.80
CA ASP A 29 -3.95 -8.95 -27.28
C ASP A 29 -2.49 -9.07 -26.85
N GLU A 30 -1.74 -7.95 -26.85
CA GLU A 30 -0.37 -7.93 -26.31
C GLU A 30 -0.36 -8.27 -24.82
N LEU A 31 -1.28 -7.71 -24.04
CA LEU A 31 -1.42 -8.04 -22.64
C LEU A 31 -1.78 -9.52 -22.45
N GLY A 32 -2.75 -10.05 -23.20
CA GLY A 32 -3.14 -11.45 -23.13
C GLY A 32 -1.96 -12.40 -23.40
N ARG A 33 -1.19 -12.11 -24.48
CA ARG A 33 0.04 -12.86 -24.81
C ARG A 33 1.10 -12.74 -23.71
N ALA A 34 1.31 -11.55 -23.17
CA ALA A 34 2.27 -11.34 -22.08
C ALA A 34 1.90 -12.12 -20.81
N VAL A 35 0.62 -12.14 -20.43
CA VAL A 35 0.15 -12.92 -19.26
C VAL A 35 0.31 -14.43 -19.50
N ALA A 36 0.02 -14.92 -20.72
CA ALA A 36 0.21 -16.34 -21.07
C ALA A 36 1.70 -16.74 -21.00
N ALA A 37 2.59 -15.92 -21.58
CA ALA A 37 4.03 -16.12 -21.51
C ALA A 37 4.55 -16.07 -20.07
N ALA A 38 4.09 -15.10 -19.29
CA ALA A 38 4.42 -14.96 -17.87
C ALA A 38 4.00 -16.19 -17.06
N ARG A 39 2.83 -16.77 -17.35
CA ARG A 39 2.36 -18.01 -16.70
C ARG A 39 3.24 -19.21 -17.04
N ALA A 40 3.71 -19.31 -18.28
CA ALA A 40 4.64 -20.38 -18.69
C ALA A 40 6.01 -20.23 -18.03
N ALA A 41 6.55 -19.00 -17.98
CA ALA A 41 7.83 -18.71 -17.32
C ALA A 41 7.76 -18.95 -15.81
N GLN A 42 6.65 -18.57 -15.17
CA GLN A 42 6.42 -18.72 -13.74
C GLN A 42 6.44 -20.19 -13.29
N LYS A 43 5.94 -21.13 -14.10
CA LYS A 43 6.00 -22.56 -13.78
C LYS A 43 7.44 -23.06 -13.55
N LYS A 44 8.40 -22.51 -14.28
CA LYS A 44 9.84 -22.79 -14.09
C LYS A 44 10.39 -22.00 -12.90
N TRP A 45 10.01 -20.74 -12.79
CA TRP A 45 10.49 -19.83 -11.76
C TRP A 45 10.13 -20.26 -10.34
N ARG A 46 8.93 -20.80 -10.11
CA ARG A 46 8.52 -21.31 -8.79
C ARG A 46 9.41 -22.46 -8.30
N MET A 47 10.08 -23.17 -9.19
CA MET A 47 11.00 -24.27 -8.86
C MET A 47 12.40 -23.77 -8.53
N VAL A 48 12.74 -22.53 -8.89
CA VAL A 48 14.01 -21.88 -8.55
C VAL A 48 14.06 -21.63 -7.04
N SER A 49 15.20 -21.93 -6.42
CA SER A 49 15.34 -21.74 -4.97
C SER A 49 15.18 -20.26 -4.56
N VAL A 50 14.62 -20.03 -3.37
CA VAL A 50 14.48 -18.65 -2.82
C VAL A 50 15.84 -17.94 -2.76
N ARG A 51 16.92 -18.67 -2.47
CA ARG A 51 18.28 -18.12 -2.42
C ARG A 51 18.72 -17.60 -3.79
N GLU A 52 18.40 -18.31 -4.83
CA GLU A 52 18.73 -17.93 -6.19
C GLU A 52 17.88 -16.75 -6.65
N ARG A 53 16.56 -16.77 -6.40
CA ARG A 53 15.69 -15.60 -6.65
C ARG A 53 16.18 -14.34 -5.93
N ALA A 54 16.70 -14.48 -4.71
CA ALA A 54 17.27 -13.36 -3.95
C ALA A 54 18.54 -12.80 -4.58
N ARG A 55 19.31 -13.57 -5.37
CA ARG A 55 20.48 -13.05 -6.11
C ARG A 55 20.08 -12.03 -7.16
N TYR A 56 18.97 -12.25 -7.87
CA TYR A 56 18.45 -11.29 -8.84
C TYR A 56 18.08 -9.96 -8.17
N VAL A 57 17.36 -10.01 -7.05
CA VAL A 57 16.97 -8.80 -6.30
C VAL A 57 18.22 -8.09 -5.71
N HIS A 58 19.22 -8.86 -5.28
CA HIS A 58 20.50 -8.28 -4.86
C HIS A 58 21.25 -7.63 -6.03
N GLY A 59 21.16 -8.21 -7.22
CA GLY A 59 21.67 -7.60 -8.46
C GLY A 59 20.96 -6.28 -8.78
N MET A 60 19.63 -6.23 -8.67
CA MET A 60 18.84 -5.01 -8.83
C MET A 60 19.27 -3.92 -7.84
N TRP A 61 19.48 -4.30 -6.57
CA TRP A 61 20.01 -3.38 -5.56
C TRP A 61 21.36 -2.78 -5.98
N ARG A 62 22.32 -3.60 -6.43
CA ARG A 62 23.63 -3.12 -6.90
C ARG A 62 23.51 -2.18 -8.09
N TYR A 63 22.68 -2.55 -9.06
CA TYR A 63 22.49 -1.77 -10.28
C TYR A 63 21.88 -0.40 -9.96
N LEU A 64 20.81 -0.38 -9.15
CA LEU A 64 20.13 0.84 -8.70
C LEU A 64 21.08 1.71 -7.86
N SER A 65 21.83 1.13 -6.91
CA SER A 65 22.77 1.85 -6.06
C SER A 65 23.85 2.59 -6.88
N GLY A 66 24.36 1.95 -7.93
CA GLY A 66 25.37 2.56 -8.81
C GLY A 66 24.81 3.61 -9.78
N ARG A 67 23.48 3.78 -9.85
CA ARG A 67 22.79 4.70 -10.78
C ARG A 67 21.69 5.51 -10.12
N ALA A 68 21.77 5.69 -8.79
CA ALA A 68 20.73 6.33 -7.98
C ALA A 68 20.36 7.72 -8.49
N GLU A 69 21.35 8.52 -8.90
CA GLU A 69 21.15 9.85 -9.47
C GLU A 69 20.33 9.81 -10.75
N ARG A 70 20.68 8.94 -11.70
CA ARG A 70 19.93 8.80 -12.96
C ARG A 70 18.46 8.37 -12.72
N PHE A 71 18.24 7.47 -11.77
CA PHE A 71 16.86 7.06 -11.41
C PHE A 71 16.09 8.23 -10.81
N ALA A 72 16.71 8.98 -9.89
CA ALA A 72 16.11 10.18 -9.31
C ALA A 72 15.78 11.24 -10.38
N ASP A 73 16.65 11.42 -11.37
CA ASP A 73 16.44 12.35 -12.49
C ASP A 73 15.23 11.97 -13.34
N VAL A 74 15.13 10.72 -13.76
CA VAL A 74 13.98 10.26 -14.57
C VAL A 74 12.68 10.41 -13.79
N ILE A 75 12.68 10.05 -12.51
CA ILE A 75 11.50 10.20 -11.64
C ILE A 75 11.13 11.68 -11.52
N SER A 76 12.09 12.55 -11.23
CA SER A 76 11.89 14.00 -11.09
C SER A 76 11.33 14.61 -12.37
N GLN A 77 11.90 14.26 -13.52
CA GLN A 77 11.44 14.74 -14.84
C GLN A 77 9.99 14.38 -15.15
N CYS A 78 9.59 13.14 -14.82
CA CYS A 78 8.24 12.67 -15.12
C CYS A 78 7.18 13.17 -14.15
N THR A 79 7.56 13.47 -12.89
CA THR A 79 6.61 13.81 -11.84
C THR A 79 6.61 15.28 -11.45
N GLY A 80 7.66 16.00 -11.78
CA GLY A 80 7.87 17.40 -11.36
C GLY A 80 8.33 17.58 -9.91
N LYS A 81 8.48 16.48 -9.15
CA LYS A 81 9.05 16.55 -7.79
C LYS A 81 10.54 16.94 -7.84
N THR A 82 11.05 17.44 -6.74
CA THR A 82 12.50 17.73 -6.64
C THR A 82 13.32 16.43 -6.71
N ARG A 83 14.59 16.53 -7.11
CA ARG A 83 15.53 15.38 -7.10
C ARG A 83 15.73 14.84 -5.68
N ILE A 84 15.68 15.72 -4.67
CA ILE A 84 15.73 15.34 -3.26
C ILE A 84 14.53 14.46 -2.90
N ASP A 85 13.31 14.87 -3.27
CA ASP A 85 12.11 14.05 -3.05
C ASP A 85 12.21 12.70 -3.78
N ALA A 86 12.64 12.70 -5.05
CA ALA A 86 12.81 11.45 -5.82
C ALA A 86 13.83 10.51 -5.16
N LEU A 87 14.94 11.05 -4.67
CA LEU A 87 15.98 10.26 -4.01
C LEU A 87 15.52 9.74 -2.64
N SER A 88 14.99 10.63 -1.79
CA SER A 88 14.65 10.33 -0.40
C SER A 88 13.38 9.49 -0.24
N THR A 89 12.39 9.66 -1.13
CA THR A 89 11.08 9.00 -1.00
C THR A 89 10.89 7.80 -1.93
N GLU A 90 11.74 7.62 -2.95
CA GLU A 90 11.61 6.52 -3.90
C GLU A 90 12.88 5.66 -4.02
N VAL A 91 14.03 6.26 -4.35
CA VAL A 91 15.25 5.48 -4.62
C VAL A 91 15.83 4.88 -3.33
N ILE A 92 15.96 5.66 -2.25
CA ILE A 92 16.47 5.16 -0.97
C ILE A 92 15.54 4.09 -0.38
N PRO A 93 14.22 4.29 -0.28
CA PRO A 93 13.31 3.24 0.17
C PRO A 93 13.38 1.96 -0.68
N ALA A 94 13.49 2.08 -2.01
CA ALA A 94 13.66 0.93 -2.91
C ALA A 94 14.96 0.15 -2.62
N LEU A 95 16.07 0.84 -2.38
CA LEU A 95 17.34 0.21 -1.99
C LEU A 95 17.24 -0.51 -0.65
N LEU A 96 16.59 0.10 0.34
CA LEU A 96 16.33 -0.51 1.65
C LEU A 96 15.45 -1.76 1.50
N ALA A 97 14.39 -1.68 0.69
CA ALA A 97 13.49 -2.79 0.42
C ALA A 97 14.20 -3.97 -0.26
N ALA A 98 14.98 -3.70 -1.30
CA ALA A 98 15.72 -4.76 -2.00
C ALA A 98 16.64 -5.53 -1.05
N ARG A 99 17.38 -4.80 -0.20
CA ARG A 99 18.25 -5.41 0.80
C ARG A 99 17.47 -6.21 1.86
N HIS A 100 16.38 -5.63 2.36
CA HIS A 100 15.53 -6.26 3.39
C HIS A 100 14.92 -7.55 2.87
N TYR A 101 14.18 -7.49 1.75
CA TYR A 101 13.47 -8.66 1.24
C TYR A 101 14.38 -9.75 0.70
N ALA A 102 15.49 -9.42 0.04
CA ALA A 102 16.48 -10.43 -0.36
C ALA A 102 17.00 -11.21 0.84
N LYS A 103 17.21 -10.55 1.99
CA LYS A 103 17.64 -11.20 3.24
C LYS A 103 16.53 -12.01 3.92
N GLN A 104 15.29 -11.50 3.92
CA GLN A 104 14.18 -12.07 4.70
C GLN A 104 13.33 -13.09 3.95
N ALA A 105 13.33 -13.11 2.61
CA ALA A 105 12.43 -13.94 1.80
C ALA A 105 12.49 -15.43 2.20
N LYS A 106 13.67 -15.98 2.45
CA LYS A 106 13.82 -17.37 2.89
C LYS A 106 13.10 -17.64 4.23
N ARG A 107 13.15 -16.69 5.16
CA ARG A 107 12.46 -16.77 6.46
C ARG A 107 10.94 -16.67 6.30
N PHE A 108 10.47 -15.78 5.43
CA PHE A 108 9.04 -15.56 5.19
C PHE A 108 8.39 -16.75 4.48
N LEU A 109 9.09 -17.38 3.54
CA LEU A 109 8.60 -18.52 2.77
C LEU A 109 8.85 -19.88 3.42
N ARG A 110 9.60 -19.93 4.54
CA ARG A 110 9.88 -21.18 5.23
C ARG A 110 8.59 -21.84 5.70
N PRO A 111 8.39 -23.15 5.41
CA PRO A 111 7.27 -23.91 5.94
C PRO A 111 7.22 -23.82 7.47
N ARG A 112 6.07 -23.52 8.03
CA ARG A 112 5.88 -23.35 9.47
C ARG A 112 5.05 -24.50 10.01
N ARG A 113 5.60 -25.25 10.96
CA ARG A 113 4.84 -26.27 11.69
C ARG A 113 3.82 -25.59 12.58
N ILE A 114 2.55 -26.02 12.48
CA ILE A 114 1.49 -25.64 13.41
C ILE A 114 1.65 -26.52 14.65
N ARG A 115 1.73 -25.88 15.81
CA ARG A 115 1.84 -26.54 17.13
C ARG A 115 0.57 -26.28 17.93
N GLY A 116 0.31 -27.09 18.95
CA GLY A 116 -0.81 -26.88 19.87
C GLY A 116 -2.14 -27.48 19.40
N GLY A 117 -2.11 -28.45 18.50
CA GLY A 117 -3.30 -29.25 18.18
C GLY A 117 -3.75 -30.12 19.36
N PRO A 118 -5.03 -30.55 19.39
CA PRO A 118 -5.54 -31.43 20.42
C PRO A 118 -4.68 -32.72 20.56
N PRO A 119 -4.44 -33.23 21.78
CA PRO A 119 -3.67 -34.44 22.00
C PRO A 119 -4.16 -35.64 21.19
N LEU A 120 -5.47 -35.69 20.89
CA LEU A 120 -6.08 -36.71 20.02
C LEU A 120 -5.40 -36.84 18.65
N PHE A 121 -4.84 -35.76 18.13
CA PHE A 121 -4.16 -35.71 16.81
C PHE A 121 -2.64 -35.69 16.93
N PHE A 122 -2.06 -36.22 18.04
CA PHE A 122 -0.62 -36.23 18.27
C PHE A 122 0.19 -36.84 17.12
N PHE A 123 -0.43 -37.76 16.38
CA PHE A 123 0.15 -38.44 15.21
C PHE A 123 0.03 -37.63 13.90
N LYS A 124 -0.71 -36.51 13.89
CA LYS A 124 -0.79 -35.61 12.76
C LYS A 124 0.21 -34.46 12.92
N GLN A 125 0.90 -34.13 11.88
CA GLN A 125 1.79 -32.96 11.82
C GLN A 125 1.33 -32.05 10.71
N SER A 126 0.90 -30.86 11.06
CA SER A 126 0.42 -29.86 10.12
C SER A 126 1.52 -28.83 9.83
N PHE A 127 1.73 -28.56 8.55
CA PHE A 127 2.67 -27.57 8.05
C PHE A 127 1.94 -26.55 7.19
N LEU A 128 2.26 -25.29 7.40
CA LEU A 128 1.77 -24.18 6.63
C LEU A 128 2.82 -23.80 5.58
N TYR A 129 2.48 -23.94 4.33
CA TYR A 129 3.29 -23.54 3.17
C TYR A 129 2.73 -22.25 2.57
N ARG A 130 3.62 -21.49 1.93
CA ARG A 130 3.26 -20.32 1.15
C ARG A 130 3.57 -20.58 -0.31
N GLU A 131 2.54 -20.60 -1.12
CA GLU A 131 2.61 -20.87 -2.56
C GLU A 131 2.39 -19.59 -3.35
N PRO A 132 3.12 -19.34 -4.46
CA PRO A 132 2.86 -18.17 -5.30
C PRO A 132 1.47 -18.24 -5.94
N TYR A 133 0.88 -17.09 -6.23
CA TYR A 133 -0.37 -16.98 -7.00
C TYR A 133 -0.21 -17.33 -8.48
N GLY A 134 1.00 -17.26 -9.00
CA GLY A 134 1.31 -17.48 -10.40
C GLY A 134 1.70 -16.19 -11.11
N VAL A 135 0.76 -15.54 -11.79
CA VAL A 135 0.97 -14.20 -12.35
C VAL A 135 0.25 -13.19 -11.47
N VAL A 136 0.95 -12.18 -10.98
CA VAL A 136 0.36 -11.07 -10.24
C VAL A 136 0.33 -9.81 -11.09
N GLY A 137 -0.80 -9.10 -11.05
CA GLY A 137 -0.95 -7.78 -11.68
C GLY A 137 -0.72 -6.69 -10.65
N ILE A 138 0.05 -5.67 -11.00
CA ILE A 138 0.33 -4.50 -10.17
C ILE A 138 -0.07 -3.25 -10.96
N ILE A 139 -0.98 -2.45 -10.42
CA ILE A 139 -1.38 -1.15 -10.98
C ILE A 139 -0.86 -0.06 -10.06
N SER A 140 0.10 0.71 -10.55
CA SER A 140 0.81 1.73 -9.79
C SER A 140 0.39 3.15 -10.17
N PRO A 141 0.30 4.07 -9.20
CA PRO A 141 -0.03 5.47 -9.42
C PRO A 141 1.17 6.27 -9.97
N TRP A 142 0.93 7.53 -10.25
CA TRP A 142 1.92 8.45 -10.80
C TRP A 142 2.72 9.24 -9.76
N ASN A 143 2.27 9.28 -8.50
CA ASN A 143 2.89 10.13 -7.47
C ASN A 143 4.21 9.58 -6.90
N TYR A 144 4.34 8.27 -6.77
CA TYR A 144 5.57 7.55 -6.44
C TYR A 144 5.74 6.37 -7.41
N PRO A 145 6.02 6.67 -8.68
CA PRO A 145 5.93 5.69 -9.76
C PRO A 145 6.99 4.59 -9.74
N PHE A 146 8.06 4.80 -8.97
CA PHE A 146 9.14 3.82 -8.80
C PHE A 146 9.08 3.15 -7.43
N GLY A 147 9.03 3.92 -6.36
CA GLY A 147 9.13 3.42 -4.99
C GLY A 147 8.00 2.44 -4.64
N ILE A 148 6.74 2.82 -4.87
CA ILE A 148 5.58 1.96 -4.56
C ILE A 148 5.67 0.62 -5.31
N PRO A 149 5.70 0.57 -6.66
CA PRO A 149 5.67 -0.71 -7.36
C PRO A 149 6.96 -1.51 -7.19
N PHE A 150 8.08 -0.91 -6.87
CA PHE A 150 9.33 -1.63 -6.68
C PHE A 150 9.23 -2.64 -5.53
N HIS A 151 8.64 -2.27 -4.40
CA HIS A 151 8.39 -3.18 -3.28
C HIS A 151 7.56 -4.39 -3.69
N GLU A 152 6.50 -4.16 -4.47
CA GLU A 152 5.58 -5.20 -4.93
C GLU A 152 6.23 -6.10 -5.98
N VAL A 153 6.97 -5.53 -6.94
CA VAL A 153 7.68 -6.27 -7.99
C VAL A 153 8.70 -7.23 -7.38
N ILE A 154 9.59 -6.74 -6.51
CA ILE A 154 10.63 -7.61 -5.92
C ILE A 154 10.04 -8.64 -4.97
N SER A 155 9.01 -8.31 -4.21
CA SER A 155 8.31 -9.25 -3.34
C SER A 155 7.58 -10.34 -4.15
N GLY A 156 6.93 -9.96 -5.24
CA GLY A 156 6.29 -10.89 -6.18
C GLY A 156 7.29 -11.88 -6.80
N LEU A 157 8.41 -11.40 -7.31
CA LEU A 157 9.49 -12.23 -7.86
C LEU A 157 10.09 -13.15 -6.81
N LEU A 158 10.40 -12.64 -5.61
CA LEU A 158 10.93 -13.44 -4.49
C LEU A 158 9.95 -14.52 -4.04
N ALA A 159 8.66 -14.24 -4.02
CA ALA A 159 7.61 -15.20 -3.69
C ALA A 159 7.47 -16.32 -4.74
N GLY A 160 8.00 -16.10 -5.96
CA GLY A 160 7.95 -17.07 -7.06
C GLY A 160 6.84 -16.80 -8.06
N ASN A 161 6.28 -15.59 -8.08
CA ASN A 161 5.35 -15.14 -9.11
C ASN A 161 6.10 -14.58 -10.33
N ALA A 162 5.41 -14.52 -11.46
CA ALA A 162 5.68 -13.58 -12.53
C ALA A 162 4.85 -12.30 -12.28
N VAL A 163 5.33 -11.17 -12.79
CA VAL A 163 4.76 -9.86 -12.49
C VAL A 163 4.41 -9.11 -13.76
N ILE A 164 3.17 -8.63 -13.85
CA ILE A 164 2.73 -7.67 -14.86
C ILE A 164 2.54 -6.33 -14.15
N LEU A 165 3.38 -5.36 -14.46
CA LEU A 165 3.31 -4.01 -13.89
C LEU A 165 2.65 -3.04 -14.86
N LYS A 166 1.56 -2.40 -14.45
CA LYS A 166 0.97 -1.26 -15.14
C LYS A 166 1.41 0.03 -14.45
N VAL A 167 2.21 0.81 -15.13
CA VAL A 167 2.54 2.17 -14.68
C VAL A 167 1.53 3.18 -15.21
N ALA A 168 1.38 4.31 -14.52
CA ALA A 168 0.54 5.40 -15.01
C ALA A 168 1.16 6.00 -16.30
N THR A 169 0.31 6.37 -17.26
CA THR A 169 0.77 6.79 -18.60
C THR A 169 1.75 7.97 -18.54
N GLN A 170 1.45 8.97 -17.72
CA GLN A 170 2.26 10.18 -17.58
C GLN A 170 3.68 9.95 -17.01
N VAL A 171 3.93 8.78 -16.43
CA VAL A 171 5.23 8.40 -15.86
C VAL A 171 5.84 7.17 -16.52
N GLN A 172 5.48 6.90 -17.77
CA GLN A 172 5.94 5.73 -18.53
C GLN A 172 7.47 5.58 -18.57
N PRO A 173 8.31 6.63 -18.70
CA PRO A 173 9.76 6.46 -18.66
C PRO A 173 10.28 5.78 -17.37
N VAL A 174 9.53 5.87 -16.28
CA VAL A 174 9.84 5.10 -15.06
C VAL A 174 9.55 3.59 -15.25
N GLY A 175 8.56 3.23 -16.06
CA GLY A 175 8.33 1.83 -16.47
C GLY A 175 9.54 1.23 -17.20
N ASP A 176 10.22 2.02 -18.03
CA ASP A 176 11.43 1.60 -18.74
C ASP A 176 12.59 1.30 -17.77
N LEU A 177 12.68 2.02 -16.64
CA LEU A 177 13.67 1.74 -15.59
C LEU A 177 13.49 0.35 -14.98
N PHE A 178 12.26 -0.13 -14.81
CA PHE A 178 12.00 -1.50 -14.36
C PHE A 178 12.46 -2.54 -15.38
N GLY A 179 12.16 -2.30 -16.66
CA GLY A 179 12.67 -3.14 -17.75
C GLY A 179 14.19 -3.19 -17.80
N GLU A 180 14.84 -2.05 -17.62
CA GLU A 180 16.30 -1.91 -17.54
C GLU A 180 16.88 -2.72 -16.36
N LEU A 181 16.32 -2.57 -15.15
CA LEU A 181 16.72 -3.34 -13.98
C LEU A 181 16.63 -4.85 -14.21
N CYS A 182 15.52 -5.32 -14.79
CA CYS A 182 15.34 -6.73 -15.08
C CYS A 182 16.35 -7.26 -16.08
N ARG A 183 16.63 -6.51 -17.15
CA ARG A 183 17.66 -6.86 -18.15
C ARG A 183 19.06 -6.85 -17.56
N ALA A 184 19.40 -5.84 -16.76
CA ALA A 184 20.72 -5.69 -16.17
C ALA A 184 21.12 -6.85 -15.24
N VAL A 185 20.14 -7.51 -14.61
CA VAL A 185 20.39 -8.66 -13.75
C VAL A 185 20.20 -9.99 -14.45
N GLY A 186 19.88 -10.01 -15.73
CA GLY A 186 19.60 -11.23 -16.49
C GLY A 186 18.38 -11.98 -15.97
N LEU A 187 17.33 -11.26 -15.52
CA LEU A 187 16.09 -11.91 -15.10
C LEU A 187 15.53 -12.77 -16.24
N PRO A 188 15.13 -14.03 -16.01
CA PRO A 188 14.55 -14.87 -17.05
C PRO A 188 13.41 -14.16 -17.79
N LYS A 189 13.39 -14.32 -19.12
CA LYS A 189 12.41 -13.70 -20.00
C LYS A 189 10.99 -14.02 -19.54
N ASP A 190 10.08 -13.10 -19.74
CA ASP A 190 8.65 -13.19 -19.45
C ASP A 190 8.27 -13.30 -17.97
N LEU A 191 9.21 -13.20 -17.02
CA LEU A 191 8.91 -13.13 -15.59
C LEU A 191 8.46 -11.74 -15.15
N PHE A 192 8.86 -10.71 -15.89
CA PHE A 192 8.44 -9.34 -15.69
C PHE A 192 8.04 -8.71 -17.02
N TRP A 193 6.91 -8.05 -17.03
CA TRP A 193 6.46 -7.24 -18.16
C TRP A 193 5.77 -5.98 -17.65
N TYR A 194 6.08 -4.83 -18.20
CA TYR A 194 5.34 -3.61 -17.90
C TYR A 194 4.36 -3.28 -19.01
N CYS A 195 3.20 -2.81 -18.61
CA CYS A 195 2.05 -2.57 -19.45
C CYS A 195 1.73 -1.08 -19.50
N LEU A 196 1.57 -0.55 -20.71
CA LEU A 196 1.06 0.79 -20.92
C LEU A 196 -0.33 0.71 -21.55
N LEU A 197 -1.34 0.79 -20.69
CA LEU A 197 -2.75 0.85 -21.06
C LEU A 197 -3.42 2.05 -20.37
N PRO A 198 -4.46 2.64 -20.96
CA PRO A 198 -5.28 3.64 -20.28
C PRO A 198 -5.80 3.10 -18.94
N GLY A 199 -5.83 3.97 -17.90
CA GLY A 199 -6.19 3.54 -16.55
C GLY A 199 -7.53 2.83 -16.46
N ALA A 200 -8.55 3.33 -17.15
CA ALA A 200 -9.89 2.73 -17.16
C ALA A 200 -9.94 1.32 -17.78
N LYS A 201 -9.01 1.00 -18.70
CA LYS A 201 -8.98 -0.30 -19.41
C LYS A 201 -8.08 -1.32 -18.73
N ALA A 202 -7.02 -0.88 -18.04
CA ALA A 202 -5.96 -1.75 -17.55
C ALA A 202 -6.43 -2.74 -16.47
N GLY A 203 -7.26 -2.29 -15.53
CA GLY A 203 -7.77 -3.14 -14.46
C GLY A 203 -8.62 -4.30 -14.98
N PRO A 204 -9.74 -4.02 -15.69
CA PRO A 204 -10.54 -5.07 -16.32
C PRO A 204 -9.71 -6.02 -17.17
N ALA A 205 -8.82 -5.49 -18.01
CA ALA A 205 -8.00 -6.28 -18.91
C ALA A 205 -7.05 -7.26 -18.19
N LEU A 206 -6.44 -6.84 -17.08
CA LEU A 206 -5.62 -7.73 -16.25
C LEU A 206 -6.45 -8.85 -15.62
N LEU A 207 -7.65 -8.52 -15.13
CA LEU A 207 -8.56 -9.50 -14.54
C LEU A 207 -9.05 -10.51 -15.60
N ASP A 208 -9.41 -10.04 -16.79
CA ASP A 208 -9.86 -10.89 -17.90
C ASP A 208 -8.72 -11.78 -18.44
N ALA A 209 -7.47 -11.30 -18.42
CA ALA A 209 -6.31 -12.11 -18.75
C ALA A 209 -6.00 -13.20 -17.70
N GLY A 210 -6.74 -13.23 -16.59
CA GLY A 210 -6.69 -14.29 -15.59
C GLY A 210 -5.44 -14.24 -14.72
N ILE A 211 -5.05 -13.07 -14.25
CA ILE A 211 -4.01 -12.95 -13.19
C ILE A 211 -4.47 -13.64 -11.91
N GLY A 212 -3.53 -14.12 -11.11
CA GLY A 212 -3.84 -14.83 -9.85
C GLY A 212 -4.13 -13.91 -8.66
N LYS A 213 -3.68 -12.65 -8.71
CA LYS A 213 -3.96 -11.60 -7.71
C LYS A 213 -3.70 -10.22 -8.28
N LEU A 214 -4.50 -9.24 -7.87
CA LEU A 214 -4.34 -7.84 -8.25
C LEU A 214 -3.85 -7.01 -7.05
N PHE A 215 -2.79 -6.24 -7.27
CA PHE A 215 -2.34 -5.16 -6.38
C PHE A 215 -2.69 -3.83 -7.05
N PHE A 216 -3.33 -2.96 -6.32
CA PHE A 216 -3.74 -1.65 -6.82
C PHE A 216 -3.46 -0.57 -5.80
N THR A 217 -2.77 0.48 -6.23
CA THR A 217 -2.61 1.71 -5.47
C THR A 217 -3.22 2.87 -6.24
N GLY A 218 -4.18 3.58 -5.63
CA GLY A 218 -4.89 4.68 -6.29
C GLY A 218 -6.10 5.21 -5.52
N SER A 219 -7.10 5.76 -6.24
CA SER A 219 -8.29 6.31 -5.59
C SER A 219 -9.22 5.22 -5.02
N ALA A 220 -9.95 5.56 -3.95
CA ALA A 220 -10.93 4.66 -3.33
C ALA A 220 -12.06 4.27 -4.30
N GLU A 221 -12.46 5.17 -5.17
CA GLU A 221 -13.49 4.92 -6.19
C GLU A 221 -13.06 3.81 -7.16
N VAL A 222 -11.87 3.94 -7.75
CA VAL A 222 -11.31 2.93 -8.66
C VAL A 222 -11.03 1.62 -7.91
N GLY A 223 -10.55 1.69 -6.67
CA GLY A 223 -10.32 0.52 -5.84
C GLY A 223 -11.59 -0.29 -5.60
N ARG A 224 -12.72 0.35 -5.29
CA ARG A 224 -14.04 -0.33 -5.16
C ARG A 224 -14.50 -0.97 -6.45
N LEU A 225 -14.32 -0.28 -7.58
CA LEU A 225 -14.66 -0.83 -8.90
C LEU A 225 -13.86 -2.10 -9.19
N LEU A 226 -12.55 -2.05 -8.99
CA LEU A 226 -11.66 -3.19 -9.21
C LEU A 226 -11.94 -4.34 -8.24
N ALA A 227 -12.24 -4.05 -6.96
CA ALA A 227 -12.63 -5.06 -5.99
C ALA A 227 -13.90 -5.80 -6.41
N ARG A 228 -14.91 -5.07 -6.90
CA ARG A 228 -16.15 -5.68 -7.43
C ARG A 228 -15.86 -6.60 -8.61
N GLN A 229 -15.13 -6.12 -9.61
CA GLN A 229 -14.80 -6.88 -10.82
C GLN A 229 -13.92 -8.11 -10.53
N ALA A 230 -12.98 -7.98 -9.59
CA ALA A 230 -12.14 -9.08 -9.13
C ALA A 230 -12.94 -10.12 -8.34
N GLY A 231 -13.91 -9.66 -7.51
CA GLY A 231 -14.84 -10.53 -6.77
C GLY A 231 -15.69 -11.40 -7.67
N GLU A 232 -16.19 -10.86 -8.78
CA GLU A 232 -16.94 -11.62 -9.81
C GLU A 232 -16.12 -12.79 -10.39
N ARG A 233 -14.78 -12.70 -10.36
CA ARG A 233 -13.84 -13.71 -10.86
C ARG A 233 -13.13 -14.49 -9.75
N LEU A 234 -13.46 -14.23 -8.50
CA LEU A 234 -12.79 -14.76 -7.29
C LEU A 234 -11.27 -14.51 -7.29
N ILE A 235 -10.83 -13.42 -7.90
CA ILE A 235 -9.44 -12.98 -7.89
C ILE A 235 -9.21 -12.14 -6.63
N PRO A 236 -8.30 -12.51 -5.72
CA PRO A 236 -8.01 -11.72 -4.54
C PRO A 236 -7.33 -10.40 -4.91
N VAL A 237 -7.60 -9.36 -4.13
CA VAL A 237 -7.01 -8.03 -4.30
C VAL A 237 -6.25 -7.58 -3.06
N CYS A 238 -5.23 -6.74 -3.27
CA CYS A 238 -4.64 -5.89 -2.24
C CYS A 238 -4.78 -4.45 -2.72
N LEU A 239 -5.44 -3.61 -1.93
CA LEU A 239 -5.80 -2.24 -2.30
C LEU A 239 -5.17 -1.27 -1.32
N GLU A 240 -4.35 -0.37 -1.84
CA GLU A 240 -3.80 0.77 -1.14
C GLU A 240 -4.44 2.04 -1.69
N LEU A 241 -5.25 2.69 -0.87
CA LEU A 241 -6.12 3.77 -1.32
C LEU A 241 -5.77 5.09 -0.64
N GLY A 242 -6.56 6.14 -0.93
CA GLY A 242 -6.32 7.48 -0.40
C GLY A 242 -6.41 7.56 1.13
N GLY A 243 -5.88 8.65 1.66
CA GLY A 243 -5.92 8.97 3.08
C GLY A 243 -6.25 10.45 3.33
N ASN A 244 -6.93 10.72 4.41
CA ASN A 244 -7.13 12.06 4.94
C ASN A 244 -6.55 12.11 6.36
N ASN A 245 -5.23 12.19 6.44
CA ASN A 245 -4.49 11.77 7.61
C ASN A 245 -4.37 12.89 8.66
N PRO A 246 -4.70 12.59 9.93
CA PRO A 246 -4.57 13.54 11.02
C PRO A 246 -3.17 13.56 11.62
N LEU A 247 -2.75 14.75 12.07
CA LEU A 247 -1.58 15.00 12.89
C LEU A 247 -2.05 15.69 14.18
N LEU A 248 -1.82 15.07 15.33
CA LEU A 248 -2.25 15.55 16.63
C LEU A 248 -1.09 16.15 17.40
N VAL A 249 -1.17 17.43 17.76
CA VAL A 249 -0.17 18.15 18.58
C VAL A 249 -0.73 18.31 19.99
N LEU A 250 -0.18 17.57 20.94
CA LEU A 250 -0.59 17.62 22.34
C LEU A 250 0.07 18.81 23.05
N ASP A 251 -0.46 19.16 24.21
CA ASP A 251 -0.05 20.34 24.96
C ASP A 251 1.39 20.31 25.50
N ASP A 252 2.01 19.13 25.56
CA ASP A 252 3.40 18.90 25.98
C ASP A 252 4.35 18.67 24.78
N ALA A 253 3.90 18.81 23.53
CA ALA A 253 4.72 18.54 22.35
C ALA A 253 5.89 19.51 22.18
N HIS A 254 6.99 19.02 21.62
CA HIS A 254 8.06 19.88 21.12
C HIS A 254 7.60 20.59 19.84
N LEU A 255 7.12 21.82 19.98
CA LEU A 255 6.38 22.53 18.92
C LEU A 255 7.19 22.73 17.65
N ASP A 256 8.47 23.12 17.77
CA ASP A 256 9.35 23.28 16.60
C ASP A 256 9.52 21.98 15.80
N ARG A 257 9.72 20.87 16.51
CA ARG A 257 9.81 19.55 15.87
C ARG A 257 8.48 19.14 15.23
N ALA A 258 7.38 19.35 15.93
CA ALA A 258 6.04 19.03 15.43
C ALA A 258 5.67 19.85 14.18
N ALA A 259 5.99 21.15 14.17
CA ALA A 259 5.76 22.03 13.03
C ALA A 259 6.66 21.64 11.84
N GLY A 260 7.95 21.35 12.09
CA GLY A 260 8.86 20.85 11.05
C GLY A 260 8.37 19.54 10.43
N GLY A 261 7.94 18.59 11.28
CA GLY A 261 7.37 17.32 10.82
C GLY A 261 6.06 17.49 10.05
N ALA A 262 5.20 18.42 10.48
CA ALA A 262 3.95 18.74 9.78
C ALA A 262 4.21 19.33 8.38
N VAL A 263 5.17 20.26 8.26
CA VAL A 263 5.56 20.85 6.98
C VAL A 263 6.14 19.78 6.07
N TRP A 264 7.13 19.02 6.53
CA TRP A 264 7.72 17.95 5.73
C TRP A 264 6.69 16.93 5.27
N ALA A 265 5.86 16.41 6.20
CA ALA A 265 4.87 15.39 5.87
C ALA A 265 3.71 15.90 5.01
N GLY A 266 3.37 17.19 5.09
CA GLY A 266 2.30 17.78 4.32
C GLY A 266 2.70 18.31 2.96
N MET A 267 3.99 18.67 2.78
CA MET A 267 4.48 19.39 1.60
C MET A 267 5.43 18.58 0.72
N SER A 268 6.10 17.53 1.23
CA SER A 268 6.92 16.62 0.40
C SER A 268 6.16 16.14 -0.82
N ASN A 269 6.83 16.03 -1.96
CA ASN A 269 6.24 15.69 -3.25
C ASN A 269 5.06 16.63 -3.64
N CYS A 270 5.15 17.91 -3.27
CA CYS A 270 4.07 18.88 -3.44
C CYS A 270 2.74 18.42 -2.80
N GLY A 271 2.81 17.70 -1.67
CA GLY A 271 1.66 17.14 -0.98
C GLY A 271 0.94 15.99 -1.71
N GLN A 272 1.50 15.46 -2.78
CA GLN A 272 0.93 14.37 -3.58
C GLN A 272 1.28 12.99 -2.99
N SER A 273 0.91 12.77 -1.72
CA SER A 273 1.17 11.52 -1.00
C SER A 273 -0.09 11.04 -0.29
N CYS A 274 -0.41 9.75 -0.45
CA CYS A 274 -1.54 9.12 0.25
C CYS A 274 -1.39 9.15 1.77
N GLY A 275 -0.15 9.11 2.27
CA GLY A 275 0.17 9.14 3.70
C GLY A 275 0.48 10.53 4.26
N ARG A 276 0.35 11.60 3.49
CA ARG A 276 0.68 12.97 3.92
C ARG A 276 -0.15 13.42 5.14
N ALA A 277 0.42 14.29 5.98
CA ALA A 277 -0.38 15.02 6.95
C ALA A 277 -1.27 16.03 6.22
N GLN A 278 -2.58 16.03 6.52
CA GLN A 278 -3.52 16.99 5.96
C GLN A 278 -4.23 17.79 7.03
N ARG A 279 -4.79 17.12 8.04
CA ARG A 279 -5.56 17.72 9.14
C ARG A 279 -4.67 17.81 10.38
N ILE A 280 -4.38 19.02 10.83
CA ILE A 280 -3.55 19.26 12.02
C ILE A 280 -4.44 19.70 13.16
N TYR A 281 -4.59 18.85 14.17
CA TYR A 281 -5.35 19.12 15.39
C TYR A 281 -4.42 19.53 16.51
N VAL A 282 -4.54 20.77 16.98
CA VAL A 282 -3.64 21.33 18.00
C VAL A 282 -4.42 21.66 19.25
N VAL A 283 -3.97 21.14 20.40
CA VAL A 283 -4.59 21.45 21.69
C VAL A 283 -4.48 22.96 21.99
N SER A 284 -5.58 23.55 22.47
CA SER A 284 -5.77 25.00 22.64
C SER A 284 -4.64 25.69 23.41
N LYS A 285 -4.07 25.02 24.43
CA LYS A 285 -2.98 25.56 25.27
C LYS A 285 -1.72 25.94 24.48
N VAL A 286 -1.44 25.25 23.38
CA VAL A 286 -0.22 25.46 22.56
C VAL A 286 -0.55 25.97 21.15
N TYR A 287 -1.81 26.23 20.85
CA TYR A 287 -2.30 26.48 19.51
C TYR A 287 -1.63 27.70 18.85
N GLU A 288 -1.65 28.86 19.49
CA GLU A 288 -1.12 30.10 18.91
C GLU A 288 0.39 30.03 18.68
N ARG A 289 1.11 29.41 19.62
CA ARG A 289 2.57 29.20 19.48
C ARG A 289 2.88 28.24 18.33
N PHE A 290 2.15 27.14 18.22
CA PHE A 290 2.34 26.19 17.13
C PHE A 290 1.99 26.82 15.78
N LYS A 291 0.86 27.53 15.70
CA LYS A 291 0.40 28.28 14.52
C LYS A 291 1.49 29.23 14.01
N ALA A 292 2.06 30.06 14.88
CA ALA A 292 3.11 31.01 14.51
C ALA A 292 4.35 30.31 13.92
N ILE A 293 4.79 29.19 14.53
CA ILE A 293 5.94 28.40 14.04
C ILE A 293 5.62 27.76 12.69
N LEU A 294 4.43 27.15 12.55
CA LEU A 294 3.99 26.50 11.31
C LEU A 294 3.92 27.50 10.15
N CYS A 295 3.29 28.65 10.36
CA CYS A 295 3.15 29.70 9.35
C CYS A 295 4.52 30.22 8.89
N LYS A 296 5.43 30.49 9.83
CA LYS A 296 6.80 30.91 9.50
C LYS A 296 7.53 29.90 8.64
N ARG A 297 7.41 28.60 8.97
CA ARG A 297 8.08 27.52 8.22
C ARG A 297 7.49 27.34 6.82
N VAL A 298 6.17 27.42 6.66
CA VAL A 298 5.53 27.31 5.35
C VAL A 298 5.85 28.52 4.46
N ALA A 299 5.83 29.73 5.02
CA ALA A 299 6.20 30.95 4.28
C ALA A 299 7.65 30.96 3.78
N ALA A 300 8.55 30.26 4.48
CA ALA A 300 9.97 30.17 4.12
C ALA A 300 10.27 29.13 3.03
N LEU A 301 9.30 28.27 2.66
CA LEU A 301 9.50 27.24 1.64
C LEU A 301 9.74 27.86 0.26
N THR A 302 10.70 27.29 -0.46
CA THR A 302 11.00 27.63 -1.85
C THR A 302 10.39 26.62 -2.79
N GLN A 303 9.73 27.11 -3.88
CA GLN A 303 9.10 26.23 -4.86
C GLN A 303 9.70 26.46 -6.24
N GLY A 304 10.06 25.37 -6.94
CA GLY A 304 10.61 25.45 -8.26
C GLY A 304 11.09 24.10 -8.79
N TYR A 305 11.76 24.14 -9.91
CA TYR A 305 12.35 22.96 -10.55
C TYR A 305 13.72 23.30 -11.12
N ALA A 306 14.76 22.75 -10.53
CA ALA A 306 16.14 22.93 -10.97
C ALA A 306 16.96 21.64 -10.77
N ALA A 307 17.98 21.48 -11.61
CA ALA A 307 18.88 20.33 -11.56
C ALA A 307 19.78 20.32 -10.31
N ASP A 308 20.06 21.50 -9.75
CA ASP A 308 20.92 21.68 -8.57
C ASP A 308 20.20 21.43 -7.22
N SER A 309 18.94 21.04 -7.27
CA SER A 309 18.13 20.80 -6.06
C SER A 309 17.99 22.01 -5.13
N SER A 310 17.99 23.22 -5.68
CA SER A 310 17.92 24.49 -4.93
C SER A 310 16.54 24.80 -4.34
N PHE A 311 15.51 24.00 -4.66
CA PHE A 311 14.13 24.21 -4.20
C PHE A 311 13.68 23.11 -3.24
N ASP A 312 12.86 23.50 -2.25
CA ASP A 312 12.26 22.58 -1.29
C ASP A 312 11.13 21.74 -1.90
N ILE A 313 10.33 22.33 -2.78
CA ILE A 313 9.11 21.74 -3.34
C ILE A 313 9.08 21.89 -4.85
N GLY A 314 8.71 20.83 -5.54
CA GLY A 314 8.51 20.80 -6.99
C GLY A 314 7.10 21.19 -7.42
N SER A 315 6.71 20.78 -8.64
CA SER A 315 5.37 21.01 -9.20
C SER A 315 4.41 19.86 -8.88
N LEU A 316 3.13 20.09 -9.13
CA LEU A 316 2.14 19.05 -9.29
C LEU A 316 2.41 18.25 -10.58
N THR A 317 1.95 17.01 -10.62
CA THR A 317 2.23 16.11 -11.75
C THR A 317 1.19 16.22 -12.87
N THR A 318 -0.05 16.58 -12.57
CA THR A 318 -1.12 16.63 -13.58
C THR A 318 -1.98 17.87 -13.46
N THR A 319 -2.46 18.39 -14.60
CA THR A 319 -3.38 19.52 -14.66
C THR A 319 -4.70 19.20 -13.93
N ALA A 320 -5.22 17.98 -14.11
CA ALA A 320 -6.45 17.57 -13.42
C ALA A 320 -6.33 17.65 -11.89
N GLN A 321 -5.14 17.32 -11.34
CA GLN A 321 -4.88 17.44 -9.91
C GLN A 321 -4.77 18.91 -9.49
N TYR A 322 -4.13 19.75 -10.30
CA TYR A 322 -4.06 21.20 -10.06
C TYR A 322 -5.46 21.80 -9.96
N ASP A 323 -6.32 21.52 -10.95
CA ASP A 323 -7.69 22.04 -11.00
C ASP A 323 -8.55 21.52 -9.84
N LYS A 324 -8.33 20.26 -9.44
CA LYS A 324 -9.03 19.68 -8.28
C LYS A 324 -8.68 20.41 -7.00
N ILE A 325 -7.38 20.62 -6.73
CA ILE A 325 -6.92 21.32 -5.52
C ILE A 325 -7.48 22.74 -5.48
N LYS A 326 -7.40 23.45 -6.60
CA LYS A 326 -7.93 24.80 -6.76
C LYS A 326 -9.40 24.85 -6.33
N ARG A 327 -10.27 24.02 -6.94
CA ARG A 327 -11.70 23.97 -6.59
C ARG A 327 -11.94 23.63 -5.11
N GLN A 328 -11.17 22.71 -4.56
CA GLN A 328 -11.29 22.30 -3.16
C GLN A 328 -10.93 23.44 -2.20
N VAL A 329 -9.87 24.20 -2.50
CA VAL A 329 -9.45 25.36 -1.69
C VAL A 329 -10.46 26.50 -1.82
N GLU A 330 -10.91 26.84 -3.03
CA GLU A 330 -11.95 27.83 -3.27
C GLU A 330 -13.23 27.51 -2.51
N GLY A 331 -13.68 26.25 -2.54
CA GLY A 331 -14.83 25.78 -1.78
C GLY A 331 -14.64 25.91 -0.26
N ALA A 332 -13.43 25.64 0.24
CA ALA A 332 -13.13 25.81 1.65
C ALA A 332 -13.15 27.28 2.09
N LEU A 333 -12.62 28.18 1.27
CA LEU A 333 -12.64 29.62 1.54
C LEU A 333 -14.09 30.16 1.52
N ALA A 334 -14.90 29.73 0.56
CA ALA A 334 -16.32 30.08 0.51
C ALA A 334 -17.11 29.57 1.74
N ALA A 335 -16.65 28.43 2.33
CA ALA A 335 -17.21 27.89 3.57
C ALA A 335 -16.59 28.45 4.86
N GLY A 336 -15.84 29.55 4.77
CA GLY A 336 -15.32 30.31 5.90
C GLY A 336 -13.94 29.91 6.40
N ALA A 337 -13.21 29.00 5.73
CA ALA A 337 -11.82 28.77 6.03
C ALA A 337 -10.97 29.99 5.65
N ARG A 338 -9.84 30.17 6.32
CA ARG A 338 -8.93 31.31 6.09
C ARG A 338 -7.54 30.82 5.73
N ILE A 339 -6.90 31.45 4.73
CA ILE A 339 -5.47 31.24 4.48
C ILE A 339 -4.68 32.00 5.55
N ILE A 340 -3.89 31.31 6.34
CA ILE A 340 -3.07 31.90 7.41
C ILE A 340 -1.57 31.88 7.09
N ALA A 341 -1.16 31.10 6.11
CA ALA A 341 0.20 31.13 5.56
C ALA A 341 0.21 30.64 4.12
N MET A 342 1.09 31.21 3.32
CA MET A 342 1.38 30.83 1.95
C MET A 342 2.88 31.03 1.67
N SER A 343 3.49 30.13 0.87
CA SER A 343 4.85 30.34 0.39
C SER A 343 4.91 31.55 -0.54
N GLY A 344 5.86 32.46 -0.28
CA GLY A 344 6.05 33.68 -1.07
C GLY A 344 6.95 33.54 -2.30
N THR A 345 7.66 32.42 -2.46
CA THR A 345 8.63 32.21 -3.52
C THR A 345 8.06 31.31 -4.59
N THR A 346 7.57 31.93 -5.68
CA THR A 346 7.45 31.26 -6.98
C THR A 346 8.74 31.46 -7.77
N PRO A 347 9.10 30.57 -8.72
CA PRO A 347 10.24 30.81 -9.61
C PRO A 347 10.16 32.19 -10.28
N ALA A 348 11.28 32.88 -10.38
CA ALA A 348 11.35 34.17 -11.07
C ALA A 348 10.72 34.06 -12.48
N GLY A 349 9.66 34.80 -12.74
CA GLY A 349 8.95 34.80 -14.01
C GLY A 349 7.56 34.15 -14.02
N VAL A 350 7.12 33.51 -12.92
CA VAL A 350 5.72 33.09 -12.76
C VAL A 350 4.97 34.16 -11.96
N PRO A 351 4.05 34.93 -12.57
CA PRO A 351 3.24 35.85 -11.79
C PRO A 351 2.37 35.07 -10.82
N VAL A 352 2.54 35.29 -9.53
CA VAL A 352 1.46 35.01 -8.59
C VAL A 352 0.32 35.90 -9.03
N ALA A 353 -0.79 35.32 -9.48
CA ALA A 353 -1.99 36.10 -9.79
C ALA A 353 -2.56 36.66 -8.49
N THR A 354 -1.97 37.73 -8.02
CA THR A 354 -2.55 38.59 -7.00
C THR A 354 -3.53 39.52 -7.70
N GLY A 355 -4.81 39.40 -7.42
CA GLY A 355 -5.78 40.44 -7.74
C GLY A 355 -5.40 41.68 -6.95
N GLU A 356 -5.02 42.72 -7.69
CA GLU A 356 -4.63 44.06 -7.33
C GLU A 356 -3.30 44.30 -6.59
N PRO A 357 -2.61 45.40 -6.91
CA PRO A 357 -1.26 45.66 -6.46
C PRO A 357 -1.23 45.94 -4.96
N ALA A 358 -0.68 45.03 -4.18
CA ALA A 358 -0.22 45.34 -2.86
C ALA A 358 0.91 46.38 -3.02
N ALA A 359 0.65 47.59 -2.46
CA ALA A 359 1.63 48.67 -2.40
C ALA A 359 2.99 48.16 -1.95
N ALA A 360 4.02 48.63 -2.63
CA ALA A 360 5.42 48.37 -2.29
C ALA A 360 5.66 48.64 -0.80
N GLY A 361 6.22 47.65 -0.12
CA GLY A 361 6.65 47.80 1.27
C GLY A 361 5.93 46.89 2.26
N VAL A 362 6.06 45.56 2.14
CA VAL A 362 5.70 44.68 3.25
C VAL A 362 6.98 44.38 4.04
N PRO A 363 7.12 44.94 5.26
CA PRO A 363 8.21 44.57 6.18
C PRO A 363 7.99 43.13 6.59
N VAL A 364 9.09 42.40 6.85
CA VAL A 364 9.10 41.10 7.52
C VAL A 364 8.16 41.19 8.74
N ALA A 365 7.04 40.48 8.70
CA ALA A 365 5.96 40.61 9.64
C ALA A 365 6.42 40.30 11.06
N SER A 366 6.30 41.27 11.94
CA SER A 366 6.12 41.06 13.37
C SER A 366 4.86 40.19 13.59
N ALA A 367 4.88 39.36 14.62
CA ALA A 367 3.93 38.27 14.91
C ALA A 367 2.44 38.69 15.08
N GLU A 368 2.02 39.89 14.70
CA GLU A 368 0.70 40.41 15.03
C GLU A 368 -0.29 40.59 13.87
N LYS A 369 0.13 40.50 12.59
CA LYS A 369 -0.83 40.65 11.47
C LYS A 369 -0.47 39.78 10.29
N CYS A 370 -1.10 38.60 10.16
CA CYS A 370 -1.28 37.97 8.86
C CYS A 370 -2.24 38.81 8.02
N PRO A 371 -1.93 39.16 6.77
CA PRO A 371 -2.84 39.93 5.93
C PRO A 371 -4.14 39.15 5.67
N PRO A 372 -5.32 39.79 5.64
CA PRO A 372 -6.55 39.14 5.23
C PRO A 372 -6.40 38.62 3.80
N GLY A 373 -6.77 37.34 3.56
CA GLY A 373 -6.65 36.68 2.26
C GLY A 373 -7.41 37.46 1.18
N GLY A 374 -6.68 38.00 0.23
CA GLY A 374 -7.25 38.48 -1.01
C GLY A 374 -7.70 37.29 -1.89
N PRO A 375 -8.65 37.49 -2.83
CA PRO A 375 -9.12 36.44 -3.71
C PRO A 375 -7.95 35.88 -4.56
N ILE A 376 -7.78 34.56 -4.56
CA ILE A 376 -6.88 33.89 -5.49
C ILE A 376 -7.54 33.99 -6.86
N THR A 377 -7.16 34.97 -7.66
CA THR A 377 -7.59 35.04 -9.06
C THR A 377 -6.77 34.02 -9.86
N THR A 378 -7.43 33.01 -10.27
CA THR A 378 -6.85 31.87 -10.97
C THR A 378 -6.95 32.12 -12.46
N GLY A 379 -5.83 32.46 -13.09
CA GLY A 379 -5.72 32.55 -14.54
C GLY A 379 -6.02 31.19 -15.20
N GLY A 380 -6.77 31.23 -16.30
CA GLY A 380 -7.09 30.10 -17.14
C GLY A 380 -5.83 29.45 -17.78
N PRO A 381 -5.91 28.74 -18.90
CA PRO A 381 -4.96 27.74 -19.44
C PRO A 381 -3.48 28.15 -19.60
N ALA A 382 -3.06 29.28 -19.07
CA ALA A 382 -1.65 29.71 -18.99
C ALA A 382 -0.74 28.82 -18.09
N ALA A 383 -1.33 27.90 -17.31
CA ALA A 383 -0.58 26.99 -16.44
C ALA A 383 0.43 26.08 -17.18
N THR A 384 0.23 25.82 -18.47
CA THR A 384 1.11 24.94 -19.26
C THR A 384 2.38 25.63 -19.77
N ALA A 385 2.40 26.95 -19.91
CA ALA A 385 3.59 27.68 -20.33
C ALA A 385 4.63 27.87 -19.20
N HIS A 386 4.21 27.78 -17.93
CA HIS A 386 5.02 28.06 -16.74
C HIS A 386 5.12 26.92 -15.73
N GLY A 387 4.66 25.68 -16.07
CA GLY A 387 4.64 24.53 -15.18
C GLY A 387 3.45 24.49 -14.20
N LEU A 388 3.25 23.32 -13.58
CA LEU A 388 2.12 23.05 -12.68
C LEU A 388 2.45 23.37 -11.22
N PHE A 389 2.89 24.58 -10.93
CA PHE A 389 3.23 25.01 -9.56
C PHE A 389 1.99 25.50 -8.82
N TYR A 390 1.73 24.90 -7.65
CA TYR A 390 0.66 25.32 -6.73
C TYR A 390 1.31 25.70 -5.40
N PRO A 391 1.07 26.91 -4.86
CA PRO A 391 1.76 27.37 -3.67
C PRO A 391 1.39 26.52 -2.44
N PRO A 392 2.38 26.18 -1.60
CA PRO A 392 2.12 25.64 -0.25
C PRO A 392 1.27 26.59 0.56
N ILE A 393 0.16 26.11 1.12
CA ILE A 393 -0.75 26.91 1.94
C ILE A 393 -1.13 26.23 3.24
N VAL A 394 -1.43 27.03 4.25
CA VAL A 394 -2.07 26.60 5.49
C VAL A 394 -3.44 27.28 5.59
N LEU A 395 -4.47 26.46 5.68
CA LEU A 395 -5.83 26.90 5.97
C LEU A 395 -6.11 26.75 7.46
N GLU A 396 -6.83 27.70 8.04
CA GLU A 396 -7.37 27.64 9.40
C GLU A 396 -8.90 27.57 9.33
N THR A 397 -9.51 26.73 10.15
CA THR A 397 -10.96 26.64 10.24
C THR A 397 -11.41 26.25 11.65
N ASP A 398 -12.54 26.81 12.09
CA ASP A 398 -13.28 26.41 13.29
C ASP A 398 -14.49 25.52 12.92
N ASN A 399 -14.79 25.38 11.62
CA ASN A 399 -15.87 24.57 11.12
C ASN A 399 -15.42 23.10 10.95
N ASN A 400 -15.77 22.24 11.92
CA ASN A 400 -15.46 20.83 11.88
C ASN A 400 -16.23 20.04 10.80
N GLU A 401 -17.26 20.63 10.20
CA GLU A 401 -18.04 20.04 9.12
C GLU A 401 -17.51 20.41 7.73
N LEU A 402 -16.45 21.23 7.66
CA LEU A 402 -15.83 21.62 6.40
C LEU A 402 -15.53 20.37 5.55
N GLU A 403 -16.00 20.36 4.31
CA GLU A 403 -15.86 19.24 3.39
C GLU A 403 -14.39 18.82 3.20
N LEU A 404 -13.49 19.81 3.20
CA LEU A 404 -12.05 19.58 3.07
C LEU A 404 -11.45 18.76 4.24
N LEU A 405 -12.09 18.75 5.42
CA LEU A 405 -11.71 17.87 6.53
C LEU A 405 -12.17 16.41 6.33
N LYS A 406 -13.07 16.16 5.38
CA LYS A 406 -13.63 14.84 5.07
C LYS A 406 -13.06 14.25 3.78
N GLN A 407 -12.56 15.08 2.86
CA GLN A 407 -11.99 14.70 1.57
C GLN A 407 -10.47 14.77 1.54
N GLU A 408 -9.86 13.92 0.74
CA GLU A 408 -8.43 13.99 0.45
C GLU A 408 -8.12 15.16 -0.48
N VAL A 409 -7.23 16.04 -0.02
CA VAL A 409 -6.58 17.07 -0.84
C VAL A 409 -5.20 16.57 -1.23
N PHE A 410 -5.03 16.14 -2.41
CA PHE A 410 -3.78 15.54 -2.86
C PHE A 410 -2.81 16.61 -3.41
N GLY A 411 -2.43 17.55 -2.52
CA GLY A 411 -1.63 18.74 -2.86
C GLY A 411 -1.08 19.47 -1.63
N PRO A 412 -0.34 20.57 -1.79
CA PRO A 412 0.42 21.23 -0.74
C PRO A 412 -0.46 22.13 0.16
N VAL A 413 -1.49 21.54 0.76
CA VAL A 413 -2.50 22.22 1.59
C VAL A 413 -2.56 21.57 2.96
N LEU A 414 -2.23 22.29 4.02
CA LEU A 414 -2.43 21.89 5.42
C LEU A 414 -3.68 22.57 5.98
N ILE A 415 -4.43 21.88 6.84
CA ILE A 415 -5.61 22.41 7.50
C ILE A 415 -5.39 22.38 9.00
N LEU A 416 -5.37 23.55 9.63
CA LEU A 416 -5.13 23.74 11.05
C LEU A 416 -6.45 23.90 11.78
N VAL A 417 -6.67 23.09 12.82
CA VAL A 417 -7.87 23.08 13.64
C VAL A 417 -7.48 23.15 15.11
N LYS A 418 -8.06 24.13 15.83
CA LYS A 418 -7.92 24.23 17.27
C LYS A 418 -8.86 23.26 17.97
N VAL A 419 -8.35 22.49 18.93
CA VAL A 419 -9.13 21.55 19.74
C VAL A 419 -8.93 21.82 21.22
N ARG A 420 -9.94 21.52 22.02
CA ARG A 420 -9.91 21.76 23.48
C ARG A 420 -8.84 20.92 24.18
N ASP A 421 -8.81 19.62 23.84
CA ASP A 421 -7.98 18.63 24.52
C ASP A 421 -7.64 17.42 23.62
N THR A 422 -6.89 16.48 24.17
CA THR A 422 -6.49 15.23 23.49
C THR A 422 -7.69 14.35 23.13
N ALA A 423 -8.77 14.34 23.93
CA ALA A 423 -9.93 13.49 23.67
C ALA A 423 -10.68 13.98 22.42
N GLU A 424 -10.85 15.29 22.30
CA GLU A 424 -11.45 15.89 21.12
C GLU A 424 -10.59 15.69 19.86
N SER A 425 -9.27 15.85 19.97
CA SER A 425 -8.37 15.61 18.84
C SER A 425 -8.50 14.18 18.30
N VAL A 426 -8.60 13.16 19.17
CA VAL A 426 -8.82 11.77 18.79
C VAL A 426 -10.20 11.56 18.17
N ARG A 427 -11.25 12.18 18.73
CA ARG A 427 -12.61 12.09 18.19
C ARG A 427 -12.66 12.63 16.75
N LEU A 428 -12.12 13.82 16.51
CA LEU A 428 -12.07 14.46 15.20
C LEU A 428 -11.14 13.73 14.23
N ALA A 429 -10.02 13.20 14.70
CA ALA A 429 -9.14 12.36 13.90
C ALA A 429 -9.87 11.15 13.30
N ASN A 430 -10.76 10.54 14.09
CA ASN A 430 -11.52 9.35 13.70
C ASN A 430 -12.82 9.65 12.93
N ALA A 431 -13.23 10.91 12.84
CA ALA A 431 -14.49 11.35 12.23
C ALA A 431 -14.49 11.36 10.69
N THR A 432 -13.70 10.50 10.07
CA THR A 432 -13.70 10.28 8.61
C THR A 432 -13.83 8.80 8.30
N ASP A 433 -14.24 8.49 7.10
CA ASP A 433 -14.33 7.13 6.58
C ASP A 433 -12.99 6.63 5.97
N MET A 434 -11.92 7.39 6.14
CA MET A 434 -10.54 7.05 5.78
C MET A 434 -9.70 6.79 7.04
N GLY A 435 -8.62 5.99 6.89
CA GLY A 435 -7.74 5.66 8.00
C GLY A 435 -6.43 5.02 7.51
N LEU A 436 -5.64 5.78 6.70
CA LEU A 436 -4.36 5.26 6.21
C LEU A 436 -3.25 5.46 7.23
N THR A 437 -2.91 6.71 7.53
CA THR A 437 -1.89 7.05 8.53
C THR A 437 -2.40 8.07 9.54
N ALA A 438 -1.62 8.25 10.61
CA ALA A 438 -1.78 9.33 11.57
C ALA A 438 -0.48 9.57 12.32
N SER A 439 -0.37 10.71 13.01
CA SER A 439 0.72 10.93 13.96
C SER A 439 0.26 11.64 15.23
N VAL A 440 0.96 11.37 16.33
CA VAL A 440 0.76 12.01 17.63
C VAL A 440 2.07 12.59 18.13
N TRP A 441 2.05 13.85 18.49
CA TRP A 441 3.21 14.60 18.93
C TRP A 441 3.08 14.98 20.41
N SER A 442 3.99 14.48 21.24
CA SER A 442 4.04 14.67 22.69
C SER A 442 5.47 14.45 23.19
N ALA A 443 5.93 15.24 24.14
CA ALA A 443 7.22 15.01 24.79
C ALA A 443 7.22 13.69 25.58
N ASN A 444 6.06 13.27 26.08
CA ASN A 444 5.88 12.01 26.76
C ASN A 444 5.55 10.88 25.76
N GLN A 445 6.52 10.02 25.47
CA GLN A 445 6.39 8.89 24.55
C GLN A 445 5.26 7.91 24.94
N TYR A 446 5.07 7.67 26.21
CA TYR A 446 3.98 6.79 26.69
C TYR A 446 2.62 7.39 26.36
N ARG A 447 2.45 8.70 26.59
CA ARG A 447 1.24 9.44 26.25
C ARG A 447 0.99 9.43 24.74
N ALA A 448 2.04 9.65 23.94
CA ALA A 448 1.94 9.59 22.49
C ALA A 448 1.45 8.22 22.01
N VAL A 449 2.04 7.13 22.49
CA VAL A 449 1.68 5.75 22.10
C VAL A 449 0.26 5.40 22.57
N ASN A 450 -0.13 5.78 23.80
CA ASN A 450 -1.49 5.52 24.30
C ASN A 450 -2.55 6.30 23.51
N THR A 451 -2.24 7.51 23.10
CA THR A 451 -3.12 8.30 22.22
C THR A 451 -3.20 7.65 20.84
N ALA A 452 -2.07 7.24 20.27
CA ALA A 452 -1.99 6.57 18.98
C ALA A 452 -2.85 5.31 18.90
N ARG A 453 -2.92 4.50 19.98
CA ARG A 453 -3.79 3.29 20.06
C ARG A 453 -5.27 3.59 19.89
N ARG A 454 -5.70 4.82 20.11
CA ARG A 454 -7.11 5.25 19.99
C ARG A 454 -7.46 5.75 18.61
N ILE A 455 -6.47 5.92 17.71
CA ILE A 455 -6.67 6.41 16.35
C ILE A 455 -6.94 5.24 15.40
N GLN A 456 -7.97 5.37 14.59
CA GLN A 456 -8.40 4.35 13.61
C GLN A 456 -7.65 4.54 12.28
N ALA A 457 -6.35 4.24 12.28
CA ALA A 457 -5.50 4.27 11.09
C ALA A 457 -4.60 3.02 11.04
N GLY A 458 -4.20 2.64 9.84
CA GLY A 458 -3.38 1.45 9.62
C GLY A 458 -1.95 1.61 10.12
N ALA A 459 -1.40 2.82 10.06
CA ALA A 459 -0.08 3.16 10.62
C ALA A 459 -0.18 4.46 11.42
N VAL A 460 0.26 4.44 12.68
CA VAL A 460 0.29 5.64 13.54
C VAL A 460 1.70 5.80 14.10
N THR A 461 2.29 6.97 13.89
CA THR A 461 3.63 7.30 14.36
C THR A 461 3.60 8.25 15.57
N ALA A 462 4.59 8.13 16.44
CA ALA A 462 4.77 9.02 17.58
C ALA A 462 5.99 9.94 17.32
N ASN A 463 5.78 11.26 17.34
CA ASN A 463 6.80 12.29 17.10
C ASN A 463 7.50 12.19 15.73
N ASP A 464 6.81 11.65 14.76
CA ASP A 464 7.16 11.54 13.35
C ASP A 464 5.89 11.43 12.51
N HIS A 465 6.01 11.56 11.18
CA HIS A 465 4.90 11.30 10.27
C HIS A 465 5.49 10.73 8.97
N LEU A 466 4.73 9.86 8.27
CA LEU A 466 5.07 9.30 6.96
C LEU A 466 6.23 8.28 6.93
N MET A 467 7.16 8.27 7.91
CA MET A 467 8.34 7.37 7.89
C MET A 467 8.00 5.88 7.81
N SER A 468 6.83 5.47 8.31
CA SER A 468 6.38 4.06 8.24
C SER A 468 6.32 3.51 6.81
N HIS A 469 6.08 4.35 5.80
CA HIS A 469 6.15 3.94 4.38
C HIS A 469 7.58 3.66 3.91
N GLY A 470 8.57 4.39 4.43
CA GLY A 470 10.00 4.16 4.11
C GLY A 470 10.60 2.93 4.80
N MET A 471 9.93 2.38 5.82
CA MET A 471 10.40 1.25 6.61
C MET A 471 9.94 -0.07 5.99
N SER A 472 10.85 -0.77 5.32
CA SER A 472 10.55 -2.01 4.59
C SER A 472 10.13 -3.19 5.47
N ASP A 473 10.38 -3.15 6.78
CA ASP A 473 9.99 -4.16 7.77
C ASP A 473 8.65 -3.88 8.43
N THR A 474 8.09 -2.69 8.23
CA THR A 474 6.83 -2.24 8.83
C THR A 474 5.68 -2.44 7.83
N PRO A 475 4.62 -3.19 8.19
CA PRO A 475 3.45 -3.33 7.33
C PRO A 475 2.79 -1.97 7.09
N TRP A 476 2.43 -1.73 5.84
CA TRP A 476 1.70 -0.54 5.42
C TRP A 476 0.33 -0.94 4.90
N GLY A 477 -0.68 -0.10 5.11
CA GLY A 477 -2.04 -0.26 4.61
C GLY A 477 -3.07 0.39 5.49
N GLY A 478 -4.24 0.67 4.92
CA GLY A 478 -5.28 1.46 5.57
C GLY A 478 -6.32 0.65 6.33
N TYR A 479 -7.09 1.37 7.15
CA TYR A 479 -8.37 0.97 7.73
C TYR A 479 -9.50 1.62 6.91
N LYS A 480 -10.74 1.22 7.15
CA LYS A 480 -11.93 1.82 6.54
C LYS A 480 -11.79 1.85 5.01
N ASN A 481 -12.06 3.00 4.36
CA ASN A 481 -11.96 3.16 2.90
C ASN A 481 -10.52 3.40 2.38
N SER A 482 -9.51 3.31 3.25
CA SER A 482 -8.12 3.51 2.83
C SER A 482 -7.42 2.24 2.35
N GLY A 483 -8.08 1.09 2.34
CA GLY A 483 -7.54 -0.09 1.68
C GLY A 483 -7.97 -1.44 2.22
N LEU A 484 -7.54 -2.49 1.51
CA LEU A 484 -7.70 -3.89 1.86
C LEU A 484 -6.37 -4.61 1.72
N GLY A 485 -6.00 -5.43 2.70
CA GLY A 485 -4.69 -6.08 2.72
C GLY A 485 -3.60 -5.21 3.32
N ARG A 486 -2.35 -5.59 3.08
CA ARG A 486 -1.17 -4.85 3.50
C ARG A 486 -0.09 -4.97 2.44
N VAL A 487 0.71 -3.91 2.30
CA VAL A 487 1.99 -3.94 1.60
C VAL A 487 3.11 -3.75 2.62
N HIS A 488 4.34 -3.93 2.24
CA HIS A 488 5.52 -3.86 3.09
C HIS A 488 5.53 -4.86 4.27
N GLY A 489 6.67 -4.95 4.92
CA GLY A 489 6.89 -5.88 6.02
C GLY A 489 6.69 -7.33 5.63
N ARG A 490 6.59 -8.16 6.65
CA ARG A 490 6.26 -9.58 6.47
C ARG A 490 4.85 -9.78 5.91
N GLN A 491 3.90 -9.02 6.41
CA GLN A 491 2.49 -9.12 6.01
C GLN A 491 2.31 -8.81 4.53
N GLY A 492 2.90 -7.71 4.04
CA GLY A 492 2.87 -7.37 2.61
C GLY A 492 3.57 -8.38 1.73
N PHE A 493 4.69 -8.97 2.21
CA PHE A 493 5.33 -10.08 1.50
C PHE A 493 4.42 -11.31 1.44
N GLU A 494 3.73 -11.61 2.53
CA GLU A 494 2.79 -12.72 2.60
C GLU A 494 1.58 -12.56 1.68
N GLU A 495 1.17 -11.31 1.36
CA GLU A 495 0.14 -11.01 0.35
C GLU A 495 0.51 -11.48 -1.06
N MET A 496 1.79 -11.67 -1.36
CA MET A 496 2.27 -12.24 -2.63
C MET A 496 2.10 -13.77 -2.71
N THR A 497 1.52 -14.41 -1.67
CA THR A 497 1.39 -15.86 -1.57
C THR A 497 0.04 -16.27 -1.04
N GLN A 498 -0.41 -17.47 -1.43
CA GLN A 498 -1.57 -18.14 -0.85
C GLN A 498 -1.13 -19.24 0.11
N LEU A 499 -1.98 -19.52 1.10
CA LEU A 499 -1.69 -20.52 2.12
C LEU A 499 -2.09 -21.91 1.66
N LYS A 500 -1.21 -22.88 1.94
CA LYS A 500 -1.46 -24.29 1.74
C LYS A 500 -1.12 -25.06 3.01
N VAL A 501 -2.05 -25.85 3.49
CA VAL A 501 -1.82 -26.74 4.63
C VAL A 501 -1.51 -28.13 4.12
N ILE A 502 -0.38 -28.71 4.58
CA ILE A 502 -0.04 -30.11 4.36
C ILE A 502 -0.02 -30.79 5.72
N ILE A 503 -0.84 -31.84 5.86
CA ILE A 503 -0.93 -32.64 7.07
C ILE A 503 -0.28 -34.00 6.79
N ARG A 504 0.80 -34.29 7.52
CA ARG A 504 1.50 -35.56 7.46
C ARG A 504 1.03 -36.47 8.60
N ASP A 505 0.66 -37.69 8.25
CA ASP A 505 0.37 -38.73 9.24
C ASP A 505 1.67 -39.42 9.66
N ARG A 506 1.96 -39.47 10.93
CA ARG A 506 3.11 -40.17 11.49
C ARG A 506 2.88 -41.69 11.63
N LEU A 507 1.60 -42.09 11.65
CA LEU A 507 1.15 -43.46 11.75
C LEU A 507 0.68 -44.02 10.39
N ALA A 508 1.24 -43.53 9.29
CA ALA A 508 0.85 -43.90 7.93
C ALA A 508 1.06 -45.41 7.62
N MET A 509 1.88 -46.10 8.43
CA MET A 509 2.07 -47.55 8.32
C MET A 509 0.92 -48.39 8.89
N LEU A 510 0.00 -47.77 9.64
CA LEU A 510 -1.18 -48.44 10.16
C LEU A 510 -2.17 -48.73 9.03
N PRO A 511 -2.78 -49.91 8.98
CA PRO A 511 -3.64 -50.32 7.87
C PRO A 511 -4.92 -49.46 7.80
N ARG A 512 -5.32 -48.81 8.88
CA ARG A 512 -6.50 -47.93 8.91
C ARG A 512 -6.48 -46.98 10.13
N SER A 513 -7.15 -45.88 9.99
CA SER A 513 -7.48 -45.02 11.16
C SER A 513 -8.75 -45.56 11.85
N PHE A 514 -8.86 -45.36 13.17
CA PHE A 514 -9.98 -45.86 13.96
C PHE A 514 -11.36 -45.30 13.60
N TRP A 515 -11.44 -44.21 12.89
CA TRP A 515 -12.71 -43.62 12.40
C TRP A 515 -12.98 -43.88 10.90
N TRP A 516 -12.13 -44.63 10.20
CA TRP A 516 -12.41 -44.95 8.80
C TRP A 516 -13.44 -46.08 8.66
N HIS A 517 -14.14 -46.08 7.54
CA HIS A 517 -15.03 -47.21 7.17
C HIS A 517 -14.31 -48.57 7.13
N PRO A 518 -15.04 -49.65 7.37
CA PRO A 518 -16.48 -49.71 7.67
C PRO A 518 -16.79 -49.32 9.12
N HIS A 519 -17.91 -48.61 9.29
CA HIS A 519 -18.41 -48.28 10.61
C HIS A 519 -19.28 -49.41 11.17
N GLY A 520 -19.52 -49.41 12.47
CA GLY A 520 -20.37 -50.36 13.15
C GLY A 520 -20.53 -50.00 14.61
N ARG A 521 -21.40 -50.73 15.34
CA ARG A 521 -21.70 -50.46 16.75
C ARG A 521 -20.44 -50.31 17.63
N ARG A 522 -19.38 -51.07 17.32
CA ARG A 522 -18.10 -51.01 18.07
C ARG A 522 -17.36 -49.69 17.84
N VAL A 523 -17.33 -49.20 16.59
CA VAL A 523 -16.72 -47.88 16.28
C VAL A 523 -17.51 -46.78 16.95
N TYR A 524 -18.85 -46.82 16.88
CA TYR A 524 -19.72 -45.87 17.51
C TYR A 524 -19.51 -45.81 19.04
N ARG A 525 -19.50 -46.99 19.72
CA ARG A 525 -19.21 -47.06 21.17
C ARG A 525 -17.83 -46.50 21.49
N GLY A 526 -16.79 -46.87 20.74
CA GLY A 526 -15.44 -46.35 20.98
C GLY A 526 -15.30 -44.85 20.76
N LEU A 527 -16.11 -44.26 19.84
CA LEU A 527 -16.18 -42.81 19.70
C LEU A 527 -16.93 -42.13 20.85
N LEU A 528 -17.99 -42.77 21.41
CA LEU A 528 -18.62 -42.31 22.65
C LEU A 528 -17.67 -42.37 23.85
N ASP A 529 -16.85 -43.44 23.92
CA ASP A 529 -15.81 -43.58 24.95
C ASP A 529 -14.74 -42.47 24.79
N LEU A 530 -14.40 -42.10 23.55
CA LEU A 530 -13.52 -40.95 23.27
C LEU A 530 -14.16 -39.64 23.80
N VAL A 531 -15.45 -39.42 23.58
CA VAL A 531 -16.16 -38.24 24.11
C VAL A 531 -16.11 -38.26 25.65
N ASN A 532 -16.36 -39.40 26.29
CA ASN A 532 -16.26 -39.53 27.74
C ASN A 532 -14.83 -39.27 28.24
N MET A 533 -13.80 -39.77 27.54
CA MET A 533 -12.41 -39.52 27.88
C MET A 533 -12.05 -38.03 27.85
N LEU A 534 -12.46 -37.31 26.79
CA LEU A 534 -12.08 -35.91 26.59
C LEU A 534 -12.96 -34.94 27.41
N PHE A 535 -14.27 -35.23 27.51
CA PHE A 535 -15.27 -34.27 27.99
C PHE A 535 -16.13 -34.79 29.15
N GLY A 536 -15.84 -35.97 29.65
CA GLY A 536 -16.60 -36.57 30.77
C GLY A 536 -16.58 -35.67 31.99
N LYS A 537 -17.76 -35.44 32.62
CA LYS A 537 -17.91 -34.56 33.80
C LYS A 537 -17.12 -35.05 35.04
N ASN A 538 -16.96 -36.37 35.20
CA ASN A 538 -16.33 -36.98 36.37
C ASN A 538 -15.09 -37.78 35.96
N ILE A 539 -14.10 -37.89 36.87
CA ILE A 539 -12.87 -38.65 36.65
C ILE A 539 -13.15 -40.12 36.30
N ARG A 540 -14.16 -40.72 36.91
CA ARG A 540 -14.59 -42.09 36.61
C ARG A 540 -15.04 -42.27 35.17
N ARG A 541 -15.84 -41.33 34.61
CA ARG A 541 -16.25 -41.36 33.19
C ARG A 541 -15.08 -41.18 32.25
N ARG A 542 -14.12 -40.32 32.60
CA ARG A 542 -12.90 -40.09 31.79
C ARG A 542 -12.05 -41.35 31.79
N LEU A 543 -11.83 -42.02 32.89
CA LEU A 543 -11.06 -43.26 32.96
C LEU A 543 -11.70 -44.40 32.17
N LEU A 544 -13.02 -44.64 32.35
CA LEU A 544 -13.77 -45.63 31.57
C LEU A 544 -13.74 -45.33 30.08
N GLY A 545 -13.91 -44.06 29.68
CA GLY A 545 -13.78 -43.62 28.31
C GLY A 545 -12.39 -43.84 27.72
N THR A 546 -11.33 -43.64 28.52
CA THR A 546 -9.95 -43.93 28.09
C THR A 546 -9.77 -45.41 27.79
N LEU A 547 -10.23 -46.29 28.66
CA LEU A 547 -10.14 -47.74 28.45
C LEU A 547 -10.92 -48.22 27.20
N GLY A 548 -12.14 -47.71 27.03
CA GLY A 548 -12.97 -48.02 25.87
C GLY A 548 -12.36 -47.50 24.56
N PHE A 549 -11.83 -46.28 24.53
CA PHE A 549 -11.18 -45.73 23.39
C PHE A 549 -9.87 -46.44 23.03
N LEU A 550 -9.06 -46.86 24.00
CA LEU A 550 -7.84 -47.65 23.76
C LEU A 550 -8.15 -48.98 23.06
N ARG A 551 -9.28 -49.63 23.42
CA ARG A 551 -9.73 -50.85 22.71
C ARG A 551 -10.04 -50.56 21.22
N LEU A 552 -10.65 -49.44 20.94
CA LEU A 552 -10.89 -49.02 19.52
C LEU A 552 -9.58 -48.72 18.81
N ALA A 553 -8.66 -47.99 19.45
CA ALA A 553 -7.34 -47.64 18.86
C ALA A 553 -6.50 -48.86 18.58
N LEU A 554 -6.43 -49.82 19.49
CA LEU A 554 -5.71 -51.08 19.33
C LEU A 554 -6.25 -51.95 18.19
N ARG A 555 -7.54 -51.82 17.87
CA ARG A 555 -8.13 -52.50 16.73
C ARG A 555 -7.60 -51.98 15.40
N SER A 556 -7.21 -50.72 15.31
CA SER A 556 -6.58 -50.18 14.08
C SER A 556 -5.24 -50.79 13.77
N LEU A 557 -4.60 -51.44 14.76
CA LEU A 557 -3.32 -52.15 14.61
C LEU A 557 -3.48 -53.59 14.05
N ARG A 558 -4.68 -54.18 14.14
CA ARG A 558 -4.91 -55.57 13.71
C ARG A 558 -5.20 -55.66 12.20
N ARG A 559 -4.33 -56.37 11.45
CA ARG A 559 -4.44 -56.64 10.01
C ARG A 559 -5.63 -57.51 9.58
N GLY A 560 -6.41 -58.08 10.50
CA GLY A 560 -7.23 -59.27 10.27
C GLY A 560 -8.74 -59.12 10.05
N ASP A 561 -9.33 -57.94 10.12
CA ASP A 561 -10.80 -57.79 10.12
C ASP A 561 -11.44 -57.58 8.70
N ASN A 562 -10.71 -57.86 7.62
CA ASN A 562 -11.23 -57.69 6.23
C ASN A 562 -12.00 -58.91 5.69
N LYS A 563 -12.27 -59.94 6.48
CA LYS A 563 -12.89 -61.21 5.99
C LYS A 563 -14.41 -61.25 6.14
N LYS A 564 -15.13 -60.17 6.37
CA LYS A 564 -16.61 -60.15 6.29
C LYS A 564 -17.16 -58.86 5.71
N ALA A 565 -16.64 -58.39 4.57
CA ALA A 565 -17.42 -57.58 3.66
C ALA A 565 -18.15 -58.54 2.71
N GLY A 566 -19.42 -58.76 2.96
CA GLY A 566 -20.23 -59.63 2.12
C GLY A 566 -20.18 -59.17 0.65
N VAL A 567 -19.74 -60.09 -0.18
CA VAL A 567 -19.88 -60.00 -1.62
C VAL A 567 -21.35 -59.78 -1.93
N TRP A 568 -21.76 -58.58 -2.35
CA TRP A 568 -22.99 -58.39 -3.04
C TRP A 568 -22.88 -59.11 -4.37
N LYS A 569 -23.40 -60.35 -4.46
CA LYS A 569 -23.67 -61.04 -5.71
C LYS A 569 -24.76 -60.21 -6.38
N LEU A 570 -24.41 -59.49 -7.41
CA LEU A 570 -25.35 -59.05 -8.43
C LEU A 570 -25.89 -60.31 -9.13
N THR A 571 -26.99 -60.83 -8.64
CA THR A 571 -27.82 -61.77 -9.41
C THR A 571 -28.49 -60.95 -10.49
N GLY A 572 -27.96 -61.03 -11.70
CA GLY A 572 -28.64 -60.58 -12.89
C GLY A 572 -29.97 -61.30 -13.04
N HIS A 573 -31.05 -60.53 -13.12
CA HIS A 573 -32.29 -60.97 -13.77
C HIS A 573 -32.38 -60.18 -15.08
N ALA A 574 -31.99 -60.88 -16.15
CA ALA A 574 -32.44 -60.55 -17.48
C ALA A 574 -33.92 -60.86 -17.55
N HIS A 575 -34.76 -59.88 -17.89
CA HIS A 575 -36.05 -60.12 -18.46
C HIS A 575 -36.15 -59.43 -19.82
N LYS A 576 -36.63 -60.28 -20.75
CA LYS A 576 -36.90 -60.16 -22.17
C LYS A 576 -37.44 -58.80 -22.64
#